data_cc295008f21f17b5a887f314a92d4da4
#
_entry.id   cc295008f21f17b5a887f314a92d4da4
#
_cell.length_a   1.000
_cell.length_b   1.000
_cell.length_c   1.000
_cell.angle_alpha   90.00
_cell.angle_beta   90.00
_cell.angle_gamma   90.00
#
_symmetry.space_group_name_H-M   'P 1'
#
loop_
_entity.id
_entity.type
_entity.pdbx_description
1 polymer ?
#
loop_
_entity_poly.entity_id
_entity_poly.type
_entity_poly.pdbx_seq_one_letter_code
_entity_poly.pdbx_strand_id
1 'polypeptide(L)'
;RVSYEHDYESHGVVLGASRDYAKHNTTLSFNVMGSRDLAGRAGEIADAHEKVTVEVLDREGISAAGMGGLEAVSKGGQHVEPRLITLKYTGRGGGKVLGLVGKSVTFDTGGISIKPSGGMEEMKMDMSGGAAVLEALDAIASLDFAIDIIAVLPSTENMPSGTALKPGDIITQLNGKTVEVTNTDAEGRLILADAMVHCAREGADRIVDLATLTGAVLIGLGSTYAGLISNDDDLAGEIIAVGKRTGELVWRLPLHDEYKDLTKGTITDLVNASSQRKAGTIYAGSFLEEFTEGKPWAHLDIAGTAWDT
;
A
#
# COMPACT_ATOMS: atom_id res chain seq x y z
N ARG A 1 -5.88 -10.82 25.61
CA ARG A 1 -7.21 -11.43 25.43
C ARG A 1 -8.23 -10.32 25.65
N VAL A 2 -8.76 -9.77 24.58
CA VAL A 2 -9.97 -8.95 24.67
C VAL A 2 -11.13 -9.96 24.74
N SER A 3 -11.84 -9.99 25.84
CA SER A 3 -13.06 -10.78 25.97
C SER A 3 -14.17 -10.03 25.24
N TYR A 4 -14.51 -10.47 24.05
CA TYR A 4 -15.66 -9.97 23.31
C TYR A 4 -16.93 -10.68 23.81
N GLU A 5 -17.54 -10.16 24.84
CA GLU A 5 -18.92 -10.46 25.20
C GLU A 5 -19.88 -9.38 24.63
N HIS A 6 -19.72 -9.01 23.36
CA HIS A 6 -20.59 -8.04 22.74
C HIS A 6 -21.12 -8.55 21.40
N ASP A 7 -22.42 -8.45 21.27
CA ASP A 7 -23.29 -8.47 20.11
C ASP A 7 -22.60 -8.79 18.75
N TYR A 8 -22.34 -10.09 18.56
CA TYR A 8 -21.72 -10.60 17.33
C TYR A 8 -22.53 -10.27 16.06
N GLU A 9 -23.84 -10.00 16.18
CA GLU A 9 -24.67 -9.65 15.02
C GLU A 9 -24.36 -8.25 14.54
N SER A 10 -24.28 -7.26 15.44
CA SER A 10 -23.93 -5.88 15.05
C SER A 10 -22.49 -5.76 14.54
N HIS A 11 -21.53 -6.41 15.15
CA HIS A 11 -20.15 -6.47 14.66
C HIS A 11 -20.06 -7.14 13.29
N GLY A 12 -20.79 -8.24 13.07
CA GLY A 12 -20.83 -8.91 11.78
C GLY A 12 -21.39 -8.03 10.66
N VAL A 13 -22.38 -7.21 10.95
CA VAL A 13 -22.96 -6.25 9.99
C VAL A 13 -21.95 -5.17 9.62
N VAL A 14 -21.26 -4.57 10.59
CA VAL A 14 -20.25 -3.52 10.31
C VAL A 14 -19.12 -4.08 9.48
N LEU A 15 -18.51 -5.21 9.86
CA LEU A 15 -17.44 -5.84 9.11
C LEU A 15 -17.87 -6.26 7.69
N GLY A 16 -19.09 -6.76 7.55
CA GLY A 16 -19.67 -7.10 6.24
C GLY A 16 -19.83 -5.87 5.36
N ALA A 17 -20.39 -4.79 5.89
CA ALA A 17 -20.58 -3.54 5.16
C ALA A 17 -19.24 -2.93 4.72
N SER A 18 -18.24 -2.88 5.60
CA SER A 18 -16.92 -2.35 5.27
C SER A 18 -16.22 -3.18 4.18
N ARG A 19 -16.31 -4.51 4.26
CA ARG A 19 -15.78 -5.41 3.22
C ARG A 19 -16.47 -5.18 1.87
N ASP A 20 -17.80 -5.06 1.86
CA ASP A 20 -18.55 -4.86 0.63
C ASP A 20 -18.29 -3.48 0.04
N TYR A 21 -18.06 -2.46 0.87
CA TYR A 21 -17.67 -1.14 0.43
C TYR A 21 -16.27 -1.14 -0.20
N ALA A 22 -15.30 -1.85 0.40
CA ALA A 22 -13.96 -2.03 -0.17
C ALA A 22 -14.02 -2.68 -1.55
N LYS A 23 -14.80 -3.76 -1.71
CA LYS A 23 -15.05 -4.41 -3.01
C LYS A 23 -15.68 -3.46 -4.02
N HIS A 24 -16.67 -2.66 -3.59
CA HIS A 24 -17.32 -1.68 -4.45
C HIS A 24 -16.29 -0.67 -4.99
N ASN A 25 -15.46 -0.10 -4.13
CA ASN A 25 -14.42 0.85 -4.52
C ASN A 25 -13.45 0.28 -5.57
N THR A 26 -13.03 -0.97 -5.41
CA THR A 26 -12.10 -1.63 -6.35
C THR A 26 -12.74 -2.03 -7.68
N THR A 27 -14.08 -2.09 -7.77
CA THR A 27 -14.80 -2.41 -9.02
C THR A 27 -15.20 -1.19 -9.84
N LEU A 28 -15.12 0.01 -9.26
CA LEU A 28 -15.43 1.24 -9.97
C LEU A 28 -14.34 1.61 -10.97
N SER A 29 -14.73 2.24 -12.05
CA SER A 29 -13.80 2.77 -13.03
C SER A 29 -13.03 3.96 -12.45
N PHE A 30 -11.76 4.14 -12.86
CA PHE A 30 -10.87 5.22 -12.39
C PHE A 30 -11.44 6.64 -12.59
N ASN A 31 -12.36 6.84 -13.53
CA ASN A 31 -13.04 8.11 -13.73
C ASN A 31 -14.24 8.32 -12.76
N VAL A 32 -14.51 7.33 -11.91
CA VAL A 32 -15.52 7.38 -10.85
C VAL A 32 -14.87 7.25 -9.48
N MET A 33 -13.80 6.46 -9.37
CA MET A 33 -13.03 6.25 -8.15
C MET A 33 -11.54 6.58 -8.39
N GLY A 34 -11.22 7.85 -8.37
CA GLY A 34 -9.85 8.37 -8.48
C GLY A 34 -9.28 8.79 -7.11
N SER A 35 -8.10 9.39 -7.12
CA SER A 35 -7.42 9.85 -5.90
C SER A 35 -8.24 10.86 -5.08
N ARG A 36 -9.05 11.70 -5.76
CA ARG A 36 -9.96 12.65 -5.12
C ARG A 36 -11.08 11.95 -4.37
N ASP A 37 -11.64 10.90 -4.96
CA ASP A 37 -12.78 10.17 -4.39
C ASP A 37 -12.32 9.34 -3.18
N LEU A 38 -11.13 8.75 -3.22
CA LEU A 38 -10.51 8.11 -2.06
C LEU A 38 -10.27 9.12 -0.91
N ALA A 39 -9.80 10.33 -1.23
CA ALA A 39 -9.65 11.39 -0.24
C ALA A 39 -11.02 11.86 0.30
N GLY A 40 -12.05 11.93 -0.55
CA GLY A 40 -13.42 12.20 -0.15
C GLY A 40 -13.95 11.15 0.83
N ARG A 41 -13.77 9.85 0.52
CA ARG A 41 -14.16 8.76 1.42
C ARG A 41 -13.42 8.82 2.76
N ALA A 42 -12.14 9.15 2.76
CA ALA A 42 -11.37 9.36 3.99
C ALA A 42 -11.95 10.52 4.83
N GLY A 43 -12.42 11.60 4.18
CA GLY A 43 -13.14 12.69 4.83
C GLY A 43 -14.46 12.23 5.47
N GLU A 44 -15.27 11.44 4.74
CA GLU A 44 -16.52 10.87 5.27
C GLU A 44 -16.27 10.02 6.52
N ILE A 45 -15.21 9.21 6.53
CA ILE A 45 -14.81 8.41 7.70
C ILE A 45 -14.45 9.31 8.87
N ALA A 46 -13.65 10.36 8.64
CA ALA A 46 -13.27 11.29 9.70
C ALA A 46 -14.49 12.06 10.25
N ASP A 47 -15.41 12.45 9.39
CA ASP A 47 -16.65 13.14 9.80
C ASP A 47 -17.59 12.22 10.61
N ALA A 48 -17.58 10.90 10.31
CA ALA A 48 -18.41 9.93 11.01
C ALA A 48 -17.87 9.52 12.39
N HIS A 49 -16.57 9.69 12.65
CA HIS A 49 -15.90 9.19 13.84
C HIS A 49 -15.07 10.25 14.56
N GLU A 50 -15.50 10.71 15.73
CA GLU A 50 -14.82 11.73 16.53
C GLU A 50 -13.34 11.40 16.87
N LYS A 51 -12.99 10.11 16.88
CA LYS A 51 -11.63 9.61 17.15
C LYS A 51 -10.75 9.52 15.91
N VAL A 52 -11.26 9.88 14.74
CA VAL A 52 -10.52 9.85 13.48
C VAL A 52 -10.22 11.26 13.02
N THR A 53 -8.98 11.49 12.63
CA THR A 53 -8.58 12.72 11.91
C THR A 53 -8.03 12.35 10.54
N VAL A 54 -8.16 13.25 9.57
CA VAL A 54 -7.64 13.08 8.21
C VAL A 54 -6.80 14.28 7.81
N GLU A 55 -5.67 14.01 7.17
CA GLU A 55 -4.83 14.98 6.47
C GLU A 55 -4.63 14.52 5.03
N VAL A 56 -4.72 15.41 4.07
CA VAL A 56 -4.53 15.11 2.66
C VAL A 56 -3.53 16.08 2.06
N LEU A 57 -2.37 15.58 1.65
CA LEU A 57 -1.41 16.35 0.88
C LEU A 57 -1.77 16.24 -0.61
N ASP A 58 -1.78 17.38 -1.27
CA ASP A 58 -1.87 17.50 -2.73
C ASP A 58 -0.46 17.45 -3.36
N ARG A 59 -0.37 17.71 -4.67
CA ARG A 59 0.89 17.72 -5.42
C ARG A 59 1.94 18.63 -4.80
N GLU A 60 1.56 19.84 -4.39
CA GLU A 60 2.48 20.82 -3.79
C GLU A 60 2.95 20.33 -2.43
N GLY A 61 2.05 19.81 -1.61
CA GLY A 61 2.38 19.22 -0.31
C GLY A 61 3.28 17.99 -0.41
N ILE A 62 3.04 17.11 -1.39
CA ILE A 62 3.86 15.92 -1.66
C ILE A 62 5.28 16.33 -2.06
N SER A 63 5.40 17.30 -2.98
CA SER A 63 6.70 17.83 -3.41
C SER A 63 7.43 18.55 -2.28
N ALA A 64 6.73 19.39 -1.51
CA ALA A 64 7.30 20.09 -0.36
C ALA A 64 7.78 19.14 0.75
N ALA A 65 7.10 18.00 0.92
CA ALA A 65 7.50 16.94 1.85
C ALA A 65 8.73 16.15 1.36
N GLY A 66 9.12 16.26 0.08
CA GLY A 66 10.24 15.52 -0.50
C GLY A 66 9.92 14.05 -0.82
N MET A 67 8.67 13.73 -1.12
CA MET A 67 8.20 12.39 -1.48
C MET A 67 8.46 12.09 -2.96
N GLY A 68 9.72 11.90 -3.31
CA GLY A 68 10.16 11.81 -4.71
C GLY A 68 9.63 10.60 -5.46
N GLY A 69 9.27 9.50 -4.78
CA GLY A 69 8.63 8.34 -5.39
C GLY A 69 7.21 8.65 -5.84
N LEU A 70 6.38 9.17 -4.95
CA LEU A 70 4.99 9.53 -5.25
C LEU A 70 4.92 10.69 -6.25
N GLU A 71 5.78 11.70 -6.09
CA GLU A 71 5.88 12.81 -7.04
C GLU A 71 6.23 12.29 -8.44
N ALA A 72 7.26 11.46 -8.57
CA ALA A 72 7.74 10.97 -9.86
C ALA A 72 6.70 10.12 -10.60
N VAL A 73 6.05 9.18 -9.92
CA VAL A 73 4.99 8.34 -10.50
C VAL A 73 3.83 9.20 -11.00
N SER A 74 3.44 10.21 -10.22
CA SER A 74 2.30 11.08 -10.53
C SER A 74 2.51 11.99 -11.76
N LYS A 75 3.73 12.16 -12.24
CA LYS A 75 4.05 13.04 -13.39
C LYS A 75 3.38 12.60 -14.69
N GLY A 76 3.05 11.33 -14.82
CA GLY A 76 2.36 10.78 -15.98
C GLY A 76 0.88 11.17 -16.06
N GLY A 77 0.20 11.20 -14.93
CA GLY A 77 -1.23 11.55 -14.81
C GLY A 77 -1.44 13.05 -14.69
N GLN A 78 -1.34 13.78 -15.79
CA GLN A 78 -1.38 15.26 -15.78
C GLN A 78 -2.72 15.85 -15.29
N HIS A 79 -3.81 15.13 -15.45
CA HIS A 79 -5.18 15.59 -15.11
C HIS A 79 -5.70 14.99 -13.81
N VAL A 80 -5.01 14.02 -13.25
CA VAL A 80 -5.34 13.41 -11.96
C VAL A 80 -4.31 13.84 -10.93
N GLU A 81 -4.76 14.63 -9.97
CA GLU A 81 -3.90 15.09 -8.91
C GLU A 81 -3.59 13.96 -7.92
N PRO A 82 -2.30 13.70 -7.63
CA PRO A 82 -1.95 12.74 -6.60
C PRO A 82 -2.44 13.22 -5.24
N ARG A 83 -2.64 12.28 -4.33
CA ARG A 83 -2.95 12.54 -2.92
C ARG A 83 -2.12 11.64 -2.03
N LEU A 84 -1.56 12.18 -0.96
CA LEU A 84 -1.19 11.37 0.18
C LEU A 84 -2.26 11.57 1.24
N ILE A 85 -3.00 10.51 1.53
CA ILE A 85 -4.11 10.52 2.49
C ILE A 85 -3.61 9.87 3.77
N THR A 86 -3.63 10.61 4.88
CA THR A 86 -3.23 10.13 6.20
C THR A 86 -4.40 10.22 7.15
N LEU A 87 -4.86 9.07 7.67
CA LEU A 87 -5.86 9.05 8.74
C LEU A 87 -5.21 8.60 10.04
N LYS A 88 -5.64 9.20 11.15
CA LYS A 88 -5.23 8.77 12.49
C LYS A 88 -6.46 8.45 13.31
N TYR A 89 -6.51 7.23 13.84
CA TYR A 89 -7.51 6.80 14.80
C TYR A 89 -6.88 6.66 16.17
N THR A 90 -7.44 7.36 17.16
CA THR A 90 -6.99 7.34 18.56
C THR A 90 -8.02 6.61 19.42
N GLY A 91 -7.94 5.28 19.42
CA GLY A 91 -8.88 4.44 20.16
C GLY A 91 -8.50 4.27 21.64
N ARG A 92 -7.21 4.18 21.93
CA ARG A 92 -6.68 3.93 23.26
C ARG A 92 -6.02 5.15 23.91
N GLY A 93 -5.30 5.93 23.08
CA GLY A 93 -4.47 7.02 23.56
C GLY A 93 -3.22 6.56 24.32
N GLY A 94 -2.03 6.80 23.76
CA GLY A 94 -0.75 6.51 24.40
C GLY A 94 -0.32 5.04 24.43
N GLY A 95 -0.92 4.18 23.61
CA GLY A 95 -0.47 2.80 23.38
C GLY A 95 0.54 2.68 22.24
N LYS A 96 0.85 1.43 21.84
CA LYS A 96 1.58 1.18 20.59
C LYS A 96 0.70 1.52 19.39
N VAL A 97 1.27 2.19 18.41
CA VAL A 97 0.59 2.65 17.20
C VAL A 97 0.84 1.66 16.07
N LEU A 98 -0.23 1.16 15.46
CA LEU A 98 -0.16 0.35 14.25
C LEU A 98 -0.20 1.24 13.02
N GLY A 99 0.84 1.18 12.20
CA GLY A 99 0.85 1.77 10.87
C GLY A 99 0.20 0.81 9.85
N LEU A 100 -0.74 1.30 9.07
CA LEU A 100 -1.32 0.59 7.93
C LEU A 100 -1.04 1.41 6.67
N VAL A 101 -0.39 0.82 5.67
CA VAL A 101 -0.09 1.50 4.41
C VAL A 101 -0.76 0.76 3.26
N GLY A 102 -1.50 1.47 2.42
CA GLY A 102 -2.25 0.85 1.32
C GLY A 102 -1.88 1.42 -0.05
N LYS A 103 -1.38 0.59 -0.97
CA LYS A 103 -1.17 1.00 -2.36
C LYS A 103 -2.49 1.47 -2.96
N SER A 104 -2.49 2.67 -3.55
CA SER A 104 -3.68 3.32 -4.09
C SER A 104 -3.45 3.88 -5.50
N VAL A 105 -2.91 3.03 -6.40
CA VAL A 105 -2.81 3.37 -7.83
C VAL A 105 -4.17 3.16 -8.48
N THR A 106 -4.87 4.24 -8.80
CA THR A 106 -6.26 4.17 -9.26
C THR A 106 -6.40 3.70 -10.70
N PHE A 107 -5.33 3.83 -11.49
CA PHE A 107 -5.16 3.16 -12.77
C PHE A 107 -3.68 3.00 -13.11
N ASP A 108 -3.28 1.78 -13.47
CA ASP A 108 -1.88 1.44 -13.77
C ASP A 108 -1.70 0.97 -15.21
N THR A 109 -1.17 1.83 -16.07
CA THR A 109 -0.76 1.46 -17.44
C THR A 109 0.65 0.89 -17.51
N GLY A 110 1.41 0.94 -16.41
CA GLY A 110 2.86 0.73 -16.40
C GLY A 110 3.68 1.98 -16.73
N GLY A 111 3.04 3.09 -17.06
CA GLY A 111 3.72 4.30 -17.48
C GLY A 111 4.43 4.14 -18.84
N ILE A 112 5.68 4.61 -18.99
CA ILE A 112 6.48 4.44 -20.20
C ILE A 112 6.83 2.97 -20.46
N SER A 113 7.03 2.17 -19.40
CA SER A 113 7.17 0.71 -19.49
C SER A 113 5.78 0.06 -19.62
N ILE A 114 5.06 0.41 -20.69
CA ILE A 114 3.63 0.16 -20.86
C ILE A 114 3.29 -1.33 -20.85
N LYS A 115 2.21 -1.67 -20.14
CA LYS A 115 1.64 -3.02 -20.11
C LYS A 115 1.02 -3.40 -21.49
N PRO A 116 0.91 -4.70 -21.79
CA PRO A 116 0.06 -5.15 -22.90
C PRO A 116 -1.38 -4.63 -22.76
N SER A 117 -2.03 -4.30 -23.88
CA SER A 117 -3.39 -3.75 -23.87
C SER A 117 -4.48 -4.74 -23.41
N GLY A 118 -4.26 -6.05 -23.59
CA GLY A 118 -5.22 -7.08 -23.15
C GLY A 118 -5.29 -7.16 -21.63
N GLY A 119 -6.49 -6.92 -21.07
CA GLY A 119 -6.73 -6.92 -19.63
C GLY A 119 -6.27 -5.65 -18.92
N MET A 120 -5.85 -4.59 -19.63
CA MET A 120 -5.40 -3.35 -18.97
C MET A 120 -6.53 -2.67 -18.20
N GLU A 121 -7.78 -2.81 -18.62
CA GLU A 121 -8.96 -2.30 -17.91
C GLU A 121 -9.11 -2.87 -16.50
N GLU A 122 -8.54 -4.03 -16.24
CA GLU A 122 -8.52 -4.64 -14.90
C GLU A 122 -7.61 -3.87 -13.94
N MET A 123 -6.67 -3.07 -14.44
CA MET A 123 -5.73 -2.29 -13.62
C MET A 123 -6.40 -1.17 -12.81
N LYS A 124 -7.70 -0.97 -12.91
CA LYS A 124 -8.52 -0.21 -11.96
C LYS A 124 -8.50 -0.80 -10.54
N MET A 125 -8.16 -2.09 -10.40
CA MET A 125 -8.06 -2.78 -9.11
C MET A 125 -6.76 -2.47 -8.35
N ASP A 126 -5.82 -1.74 -8.95
CA ASP A 126 -4.47 -1.54 -8.40
C ASP A 126 -4.43 -0.58 -7.20
N MET A 127 -5.59 -0.20 -6.71
CA MET A 127 -5.84 0.54 -5.47
C MET A 127 -6.47 -0.33 -4.36
N SER A 128 -6.54 -1.65 -4.54
CA SER A 128 -7.19 -2.57 -3.59
C SER A 128 -6.53 -2.55 -2.21
N GLY A 129 -5.21 -2.36 -2.14
CA GLY A 129 -4.49 -2.21 -0.87
C GLY A 129 -4.98 -0.99 -0.06
N GLY A 130 -5.13 0.16 -0.73
CA GLY A 130 -5.66 1.37 -0.13
C GLY A 130 -7.11 1.23 0.28
N ALA A 131 -7.96 0.65 -0.57
CA ALA A 131 -9.36 0.39 -0.24
C ALA A 131 -9.50 -0.51 0.99
N ALA A 132 -8.69 -1.57 1.10
CA ALA A 132 -8.70 -2.46 2.24
C ALA A 132 -8.28 -1.75 3.54
N VAL A 133 -7.24 -0.93 3.50
CA VAL A 133 -6.77 -0.15 4.66
C VAL A 133 -7.81 0.87 5.10
N LEU A 134 -8.41 1.60 4.14
CA LEU A 134 -9.38 2.64 4.40
C LEU A 134 -10.63 2.09 5.09
N GLU A 135 -11.22 1.03 4.53
CA GLU A 135 -12.44 0.44 5.07
C GLU A 135 -12.18 -0.41 6.34
N ALA A 136 -10.96 -0.94 6.52
CA ALA A 136 -10.57 -1.56 7.80
C ALA A 136 -10.52 -0.52 8.93
N LEU A 137 -10.03 0.68 8.66
CA LEU A 137 -10.02 1.77 9.64
C LEU A 137 -11.44 2.21 10.01
N ASP A 138 -12.35 2.34 9.04
CA ASP A 138 -13.76 2.65 9.27
C ASP A 138 -14.41 1.58 10.18
N ALA A 139 -14.20 0.29 9.88
CA ALA A 139 -14.69 -0.80 10.71
C ALA A 139 -14.13 -0.76 12.14
N ILE A 140 -12.81 -0.52 12.29
CA ILE A 140 -12.15 -0.45 13.60
C ILE A 140 -12.69 0.73 14.41
N ALA A 141 -12.89 1.90 13.78
CA ALA A 141 -13.44 3.07 14.42
C ALA A 141 -14.90 2.87 14.81
N SER A 142 -15.70 2.26 13.92
CA SER A 142 -17.11 1.92 14.19
C SER A 142 -17.29 0.94 15.37
N LEU A 143 -16.34 0.03 15.55
CA LEU A 143 -16.34 -0.96 16.63
C LEU A 143 -15.65 -0.45 17.91
N ASP A 144 -15.15 0.78 17.89
CA ASP A 144 -14.46 1.45 19.01
C ASP A 144 -13.32 0.60 19.62
N PHE A 145 -12.51 -0.03 18.77
CA PHE A 145 -11.38 -0.82 19.25
C PHE A 145 -10.35 0.03 20.01
N ALA A 146 -9.85 -0.49 21.13
CA ALA A 146 -8.84 0.15 21.96
C ALA A 146 -7.43 0.00 21.34
N ILE A 147 -7.21 0.56 20.14
CA ILE A 147 -5.94 0.56 19.40
C ILE A 147 -5.72 1.94 18.78
N ASP A 148 -4.49 2.37 18.66
CA ASP A 148 -4.13 3.58 17.93
C ASP A 148 -3.58 3.20 16.55
N ILE A 149 -4.08 3.85 15.49
CA ILE A 149 -3.74 3.52 14.10
C ILE A 149 -3.35 4.79 13.33
N ILE A 150 -2.34 4.65 12.48
CA ILE A 150 -2.02 5.59 11.41
C ILE A 150 -2.19 4.84 10.09
N ALA A 151 -3.14 5.28 9.26
CA ALA A 151 -3.35 4.74 7.93
C ALA A 151 -2.84 5.73 6.87
N VAL A 152 -2.00 5.26 5.94
CA VAL A 152 -1.40 6.10 4.89
C VAL A 152 -1.67 5.49 3.52
N LEU A 153 -2.30 6.27 2.64
CA LEU A 153 -2.68 5.87 1.29
C LEU A 153 -2.01 6.81 0.26
N PRO A 154 -0.89 6.40 -0.36
CA PRO A 154 -0.33 7.12 -1.49
C PRO A 154 -1.17 6.85 -2.73
N SER A 155 -1.91 7.86 -3.21
CA SER A 155 -2.86 7.70 -4.31
C SER A 155 -2.45 8.50 -5.54
N THR A 156 -2.40 7.82 -6.69
CA THR A 156 -2.04 8.39 -8.00
C THR A 156 -2.49 7.48 -9.14
N GLU A 157 -2.33 7.95 -10.38
CA GLU A 157 -2.30 7.09 -11.57
C GLU A 157 -0.86 6.91 -12.05
N ASN A 158 -0.59 5.80 -12.74
CA ASN A 158 0.66 5.55 -13.45
C ASN A 158 0.40 5.55 -14.97
N MET A 159 0.64 6.69 -15.61
CA MET A 159 0.28 6.95 -17.01
C MET A 159 1.49 7.32 -17.88
N PRO A 160 1.49 6.96 -19.17
CA PRO A 160 2.46 7.48 -20.12
C PRO A 160 2.07 8.90 -20.54
N SER A 161 3.03 9.80 -20.58
CA SER A 161 2.84 11.16 -21.11
C SER A 161 4.19 11.78 -21.46
N GLY A 162 4.17 13.00 -22.00
CA GLY A 162 5.39 13.75 -22.28
C GLY A 162 6.19 14.17 -21.04
N THR A 163 5.57 14.12 -19.85
CA THR A 163 6.19 14.46 -18.56
C THR A 163 6.37 13.25 -17.64
N ALA A 164 5.98 12.05 -18.09
CA ALA A 164 6.04 10.85 -17.28
C ALA A 164 7.46 10.48 -16.88
N LEU A 165 7.56 9.77 -15.75
CA LEU A 165 8.78 9.11 -15.30
C LEU A 165 9.30 8.17 -16.38
N LYS A 166 10.62 8.18 -16.61
CA LYS A 166 11.26 7.39 -17.68
C LYS A 166 12.22 6.36 -17.09
N PRO A 167 12.35 5.20 -17.70
CA PRO A 167 13.47 4.31 -17.40
C PRO A 167 14.82 5.05 -17.54
N GLY A 168 15.67 4.93 -16.52
CA GLY A 168 16.91 5.65 -16.37
C GLY A 168 16.82 6.94 -15.53
N ASP A 169 15.63 7.40 -15.19
CA ASP A 169 15.49 8.54 -14.27
C ASP A 169 15.94 8.12 -12.85
N ILE A 170 16.56 9.06 -12.14
CA ILE A 170 16.96 8.89 -10.75
C ILE A 170 16.06 9.74 -9.88
N ILE A 171 15.47 9.15 -8.86
CA ILE A 171 14.63 9.82 -7.89
C ILE A 171 15.24 9.72 -6.49
N THR A 172 14.83 10.63 -5.60
CA THR A 172 15.22 10.58 -4.19
C THR A 172 13.97 10.34 -3.36
N GLN A 173 13.92 9.25 -2.61
CA GLN A 173 12.81 8.90 -1.72
C GLN A 173 12.82 9.76 -0.45
N LEU A 174 11.73 9.76 0.29
CA LEU A 174 11.53 10.57 1.49
C LEU A 174 12.62 10.37 2.57
N ASN A 175 13.23 9.18 2.66
CA ASN A 175 14.34 8.93 3.59
C ASN A 175 15.73 9.35 3.05
N GLY A 176 15.77 9.95 1.86
CA GLY A 176 16.99 10.42 1.21
C GLY A 176 17.71 9.39 0.34
N LYS A 177 17.25 8.13 0.30
CA LYS A 177 17.83 7.13 -0.59
C LYS A 177 17.53 7.45 -2.05
N THR A 178 18.54 7.29 -2.89
CA THR A 178 18.42 7.46 -4.34
C THR A 178 18.04 6.13 -5.00
N VAL A 179 17.13 6.21 -5.97
CA VAL A 179 16.63 5.04 -6.72
C VAL A 179 16.73 5.30 -8.21
N GLU A 180 17.43 4.44 -8.94
CA GLU A 180 17.35 4.40 -10.40
C GLU A 180 16.08 3.63 -10.80
N VAL A 181 15.23 4.26 -11.58
CA VAL A 181 14.01 3.67 -12.10
C VAL A 181 14.33 2.95 -13.41
N THR A 182 14.49 1.65 -13.36
CA THR A 182 14.77 0.84 -14.55
C THR A 182 13.50 0.33 -15.22
N ASN A 183 12.36 0.33 -14.49
CA ASN A 183 11.05 -0.08 -14.99
C ASN A 183 9.96 0.77 -14.33
N THR A 184 9.22 1.55 -15.11
CA THR A 184 8.14 2.40 -14.60
C THR A 184 6.87 1.63 -14.23
N ASP A 185 6.74 0.34 -14.59
CA ASP A 185 5.69 -0.60 -14.16
C ASP A 185 6.01 -1.22 -12.76
N ALA A 186 7.06 -0.79 -12.15
CA ALA A 186 7.39 -1.09 -10.74
C ALA A 186 7.23 0.17 -9.87
N GLU A 187 6.14 0.90 -10.07
CA GLU A 187 5.77 2.18 -9.45
C GLU A 187 5.25 2.00 -8.03
N GLY A 188 4.52 0.91 -7.78
CA GLY A 188 3.86 0.66 -6.50
C GLY A 188 4.84 0.69 -5.33
N ARG A 189 6.01 0.08 -5.49
CA ARG A 189 7.05 0.11 -4.45
C ARG A 189 7.67 1.48 -4.24
N LEU A 190 7.67 2.35 -5.26
CA LEU A 190 8.19 3.71 -5.13
C LEU A 190 7.27 4.58 -4.29
N ILE A 191 5.96 4.49 -4.50
CA ILE A 191 4.98 5.25 -3.72
C ILE A 191 4.82 4.68 -2.30
N LEU A 192 4.91 3.36 -2.14
CA LEU A 192 4.88 2.71 -0.82
C LEU A 192 6.11 3.08 0.01
N ALA A 193 7.29 3.18 -0.59
CA ALA A 193 8.52 3.58 0.09
C ALA A 193 8.35 4.94 0.80
N ASP A 194 7.85 5.96 0.11
CA ASP A 194 7.58 7.27 0.71
C ASP A 194 6.50 7.19 1.79
N ALA A 195 5.41 6.45 1.52
CA ALA A 195 4.30 6.32 2.46
C ALA A 195 4.71 5.58 3.75
N MET A 196 5.56 4.55 3.66
CA MET A 196 6.07 3.82 4.82
C MET A 196 6.97 4.69 5.69
N VAL A 197 7.89 5.44 5.07
CA VAL A 197 8.74 6.41 5.78
C VAL A 197 7.89 7.47 6.46
N HIS A 198 6.87 8.01 5.76
CA HIS A 198 5.93 8.97 6.33
C HIS A 198 5.18 8.37 7.52
N CYS A 199 4.64 7.17 7.39
CA CYS A 199 3.93 6.46 8.45
C CYS A 199 4.80 6.26 9.70
N ALA A 200 6.07 5.88 9.51
CA ALA A 200 7.04 5.74 10.62
C ALA A 200 7.31 7.08 11.31
N ARG A 201 7.47 8.18 10.55
CA ARG A 201 7.71 9.53 11.07
C ARG A 201 6.50 10.12 11.78
N GLU A 202 5.29 9.75 11.36
CA GLU A 202 4.03 10.09 12.04
C GLU A 202 3.83 9.37 13.38
N GLY A 203 4.69 8.39 13.70
CA GLY A 203 4.76 7.75 15.00
C GLY A 203 4.32 6.28 15.03
N ALA A 204 4.22 5.59 13.91
CA ALA A 204 3.94 4.17 13.90
C ALA A 204 5.06 3.37 14.58
N ASP A 205 4.71 2.45 15.48
CA ASP A 205 5.65 1.55 16.15
C ASP A 205 5.94 0.29 15.35
N ARG A 206 4.99 -0.16 14.52
CA ARG A 206 5.08 -1.26 13.56
C ARG A 206 4.24 -0.94 12.34
N ILE A 207 4.60 -1.46 11.17
CA ILE A 207 3.94 -1.15 9.90
C ILE A 207 3.49 -2.45 9.23
N VAL A 208 2.26 -2.44 8.71
CA VAL A 208 1.77 -3.46 7.77
C VAL A 208 1.35 -2.75 6.50
N ASP A 209 1.93 -3.12 5.37
CA ASP A 209 1.49 -2.59 4.08
C ASP A 209 0.78 -3.65 3.23
N LEU A 210 -0.22 -3.20 2.48
CA LEU A 210 -1.01 -4.02 1.58
C LEU A 210 -0.93 -3.44 0.16
N ALA A 211 -0.56 -4.29 -0.80
CA ALA A 211 -0.45 -3.85 -2.18
C ALA A 211 -0.70 -4.96 -3.19
N THR A 212 -1.38 -4.65 -4.26
CA THR A 212 -1.39 -5.41 -5.51
C THR A 212 -0.05 -5.16 -6.21
N LEU A 213 1.04 -5.78 -5.67
CA LEU A 213 2.37 -5.30 -5.98
C LEU A 213 3.03 -6.04 -7.13
N THR A 214 2.89 -7.36 -7.20
CA THR A 214 3.64 -8.14 -8.19
C THR A 214 2.80 -9.21 -8.89
N GLY A 215 2.92 -9.26 -10.22
CA GLY A 215 2.41 -10.42 -10.97
C GLY A 215 3.13 -11.74 -10.60
N ALA A 216 4.30 -11.65 -9.99
CA ALA A 216 5.07 -12.81 -9.57
C ALA A 216 4.41 -13.57 -8.42
N VAL A 217 3.69 -12.91 -7.52
CA VAL A 217 2.96 -13.57 -6.43
C VAL A 217 1.81 -14.41 -6.97
N LEU A 218 1.11 -13.94 -8.01
CA LEU A 218 0.05 -14.67 -8.68
C LEU A 218 0.59 -15.98 -9.29
N ILE A 219 1.76 -15.92 -9.94
CA ILE A 219 2.41 -17.11 -10.52
C ILE A 219 2.87 -18.09 -9.42
N GLY A 220 3.35 -17.57 -8.27
CA GLY A 220 3.88 -18.39 -7.19
C GLY A 220 2.85 -18.99 -6.27
N LEU A 221 1.79 -18.24 -5.94
CA LEU A 221 0.80 -18.59 -4.90
C LEU A 221 -0.63 -18.69 -5.43
N GLY A 222 -0.89 -18.33 -6.69
CA GLY A 222 -2.24 -18.28 -7.26
C GLY A 222 -3.11 -17.24 -6.57
N SER A 223 -4.42 -17.55 -6.45
CA SER A 223 -5.43 -16.64 -5.87
C SER A 223 -5.90 -17.06 -4.47
N THR A 224 -5.23 -18.02 -3.84
CA THR A 224 -5.65 -18.55 -2.51
C THR A 224 -4.88 -17.91 -1.37
N TYR A 225 -3.60 -17.59 -1.57
CA TYR A 225 -2.73 -17.04 -0.54
C TYR A 225 -2.18 -15.69 -0.97
N ALA A 226 -2.25 -14.69 -0.09
CA ALA A 226 -1.44 -13.49 -0.23
C ALA A 226 0.02 -13.78 0.12
N GLY A 227 0.96 -13.13 -0.54
CA GLY A 227 2.37 -13.21 -0.21
C GLY A 227 2.68 -12.37 1.03
N LEU A 228 3.27 -12.98 2.06
CA LEU A 228 3.72 -12.28 3.26
C LEU A 228 5.24 -12.17 3.25
N ILE A 229 5.78 -10.97 3.40
CA ILE A 229 7.20 -10.70 3.61
C ILE A 229 7.33 -9.86 4.87
N SER A 230 8.28 -10.17 5.75
CA SER A 230 8.43 -9.45 7.02
C SER A 230 9.86 -9.52 7.52
N ASN A 231 10.34 -8.43 8.13
CA ASN A 231 11.59 -8.35 8.86
C ASN A 231 11.45 -8.72 10.35
N ASP A 232 10.22 -9.08 10.78
CA ASP A 232 9.89 -9.41 12.18
C ASP A 232 9.11 -10.74 12.25
N ASP A 233 9.66 -11.72 12.98
CA ASP A 233 9.08 -13.06 13.05
C ASP A 233 7.80 -13.10 13.88
N ASP A 234 7.71 -12.29 14.93
CA ASP A 234 6.53 -12.23 15.80
C ASP A 234 5.35 -11.61 15.05
N LEU A 235 5.58 -10.48 14.34
CA LEU A 235 4.56 -9.85 13.50
C LEU A 235 4.09 -10.79 12.39
N ALA A 236 5.02 -11.46 11.70
CA ALA A 236 4.67 -12.45 10.69
C ALA A 236 3.83 -13.60 11.26
N GLY A 237 4.21 -14.11 12.47
CA GLY A 237 3.48 -15.15 13.17
C GLY A 237 2.07 -14.72 13.57
N GLU A 238 1.89 -13.48 14.05
CA GLU A 238 0.58 -12.89 14.36
C GLU A 238 -0.31 -12.85 13.11
N ILE A 239 0.20 -12.35 11.99
CA ILE A 239 -0.55 -12.23 10.72
C ILE A 239 -0.96 -13.62 10.21
N ILE A 240 -0.04 -14.61 10.20
CA ILE A 240 -0.36 -15.99 9.79
C ILE A 240 -1.46 -16.59 10.67
N ALA A 241 -1.37 -16.39 11.99
CA ALA A 241 -2.36 -16.91 12.93
C ALA A 241 -3.75 -16.24 12.72
N VAL A 242 -3.77 -14.93 12.47
CA VAL A 242 -5.01 -14.19 12.15
C VAL A 242 -5.59 -14.69 10.83
N GLY A 243 -4.78 -14.79 9.78
CA GLY A 243 -5.22 -15.25 8.46
C GLY A 243 -5.89 -16.64 8.51
N LYS A 244 -5.33 -17.58 9.30
CA LYS A 244 -5.94 -18.90 9.51
C LYS A 244 -7.31 -18.83 10.21
N ARG A 245 -7.51 -17.88 11.11
CA ARG A 245 -8.80 -17.74 11.85
C ARG A 245 -9.87 -17.04 11.02
N THR A 246 -9.46 -16.10 10.16
CA THR A 246 -10.39 -15.30 9.37
C THR A 246 -10.67 -15.89 7.99
N GLY A 247 -9.84 -16.83 7.52
CA GLY A 247 -9.88 -17.36 6.18
C GLY A 247 -9.08 -16.54 5.16
N GLU A 248 -8.46 -15.42 5.58
CA GLU A 248 -7.58 -14.59 4.76
C GLU A 248 -6.16 -15.16 4.78
N LEU A 249 -5.92 -16.17 3.97
CA LEU A 249 -4.71 -16.98 4.04
C LEU A 249 -3.49 -16.23 3.51
N VAL A 250 -2.38 -16.35 4.22
CA VAL A 250 -1.08 -15.78 3.82
C VAL A 250 0.00 -16.84 3.80
N TRP A 251 0.97 -16.71 2.88
CA TRP A 251 2.15 -17.56 2.82
C TRP A 251 3.41 -16.71 2.92
N ARG A 252 4.25 -17.00 3.95
CA ARG A 252 5.48 -16.25 4.19
C ARG A 252 6.56 -16.63 3.17
N LEU A 253 7.07 -15.61 2.46
CA LEU A 253 8.23 -15.69 1.58
C LEU A 253 9.48 -15.20 2.33
N PRO A 254 10.69 -15.70 1.98
CA PRO A 254 11.91 -15.36 2.70
C PRO A 254 12.40 -13.94 2.39
N LEU A 255 13.02 -13.30 3.40
CA LEU A 255 14.00 -12.23 3.21
C LEU A 255 15.40 -12.81 3.44
N HIS A 256 16.32 -12.51 2.53
CA HIS A 256 17.72 -12.97 2.62
C HIS A 256 18.65 -11.94 2.00
N ASP A 257 19.85 -11.83 2.50
CA ASP A 257 20.81 -10.82 2.07
C ASP A 257 21.12 -10.88 0.56
N GLU A 258 21.16 -12.08 -0.04
CA GLU A 258 21.32 -12.22 -1.49
C GLU A 258 20.21 -11.57 -2.31
N TYR A 259 18.99 -11.49 -1.79
CA TYR A 259 17.88 -10.78 -2.46
C TYR A 259 18.00 -9.26 -2.26
N LYS A 260 18.49 -8.82 -1.09
CA LYS A 260 18.81 -7.40 -0.85
C LYS A 260 19.91 -6.91 -1.77
N ASP A 261 20.92 -7.74 -2.03
CA ASP A 261 22.00 -7.41 -2.97
C ASP A 261 21.49 -7.17 -4.40
N LEU A 262 20.37 -7.80 -4.79
CA LEU A 262 19.75 -7.59 -6.10
C LEU A 262 19.11 -6.20 -6.25
N THR A 263 18.78 -5.52 -5.14
CA THR A 263 18.17 -4.18 -5.17
C THR A 263 19.19 -3.06 -5.22
N LYS A 264 20.47 -3.35 -5.03
CA LYS A 264 21.55 -2.35 -5.01
C LYS A 264 21.75 -1.72 -6.39
N GLY A 265 21.82 -0.41 -6.42
CA GLY A 265 22.17 0.36 -7.60
C GLY A 265 23.68 0.38 -7.87
N THR A 266 24.06 0.71 -9.10
CA THR A 266 25.47 0.95 -9.47
C THR A 266 25.87 2.42 -9.37
N ILE A 267 24.93 3.31 -9.61
CA ILE A 267 25.09 4.78 -9.57
C ILE A 267 24.16 5.45 -8.55
N THR A 268 23.28 4.67 -7.94
CA THR A 268 22.31 5.06 -6.92
C THR A 268 22.39 4.06 -5.77
N ASP A 269 21.70 4.34 -4.64
CA ASP A 269 21.63 3.37 -3.54
C ASP A 269 20.86 2.12 -3.96
N LEU A 270 19.77 2.28 -4.71
CA LEU A 270 18.87 1.20 -5.10
C LEU A 270 18.49 1.28 -6.58
N VAL A 271 17.99 0.15 -7.12
CA VAL A 271 17.22 0.09 -8.38
C VAL A 271 15.82 -0.43 -8.09
N ASN A 272 14.81 0.08 -8.81
CA ASN A 272 13.42 -0.30 -8.52
C ASN A 272 13.02 -1.66 -9.10
N ALA A 273 13.72 -2.14 -10.13
CA ALA A 273 13.43 -3.43 -10.75
C ALA A 273 14.72 -4.13 -11.19
N SER A 274 14.76 -5.47 -11.01
CA SER A 274 15.87 -6.30 -11.48
C SER A 274 15.70 -6.64 -12.96
N SER A 275 16.80 -6.62 -13.71
CA SER A 275 16.85 -7.14 -15.07
C SER A 275 16.70 -8.67 -15.12
N GLN A 276 16.93 -9.35 -14.00
CA GLN A 276 16.74 -10.79 -13.87
C GLN A 276 15.28 -11.06 -13.46
N ARG A 277 14.57 -11.85 -14.27
CA ARG A 277 13.17 -12.22 -13.96
C ARG A 277 13.11 -13.35 -12.92
N LYS A 278 13.68 -13.12 -11.74
CA LYS A 278 13.75 -14.08 -10.63
C LYS A 278 13.24 -13.45 -9.34
N ALA A 279 12.57 -14.26 -8.50
CA ALA A 279 12.13 -13.87 -7.16
C ALA A 279 11.39 -12.52 -7.09
N GLY A 280 10.53 -12.20 -8.07
CA GLY A 280 9.96 -10.86 -8.24
C GLY A 280 9.26 -10.31 -7.00
N THR A 281 8.47 -11.12 -6.29
CA THR A 281 7.80 -10.73 -5.04
C THR A 281 8.82 -10.48 -3.92
N ILE A 282 9.81 -11.39 -3.78
CA ILE A 282 10.86 -11.26 -2.76
C ILE A 282 11.73 -10.03 -3.03
N TYR A 283 12.06 -9.78 -4.29
CA TYR A 283 12.77 -8.57 -4.71
C TYR A 283 12.00 -7.30 -4.31
N ALA A 284 10.70 -7.26 -4.56
CA ALA A 284 9.85 -6.13 -4.19
C ALA A 284 9.84 -5.90 -2.67
N GLY A 285 9.70 -6.98 -1.89
CA GLY A 285 9.77 -6.91 -0.43
C GLY A 285 11.15 -6.47 0.07
N SER A 286 12.25 -6.99 -0.53
CA SER A 286 13.61 -6.56 -0.18
C SER A 286 13.86 -5.08 -0.48
N PHE A 287 13.25 -4.54 -1.54
CA PHE A 287 13.27 -3.11 -1.81
C PHE A 287 12.52 -2.32 -0.73
N LEU A 288 11.31 -2.76 -0.37
CA LEU A 288 10.47 -2.07 0.64
C LEU A 288 11.10 -2.09 2.04
N GLU A 289 11.81 -3.16 2.40
CA GLU A 289 12.50 -3.25 3.70
C GLU A 289 13.44 -2.07 3.96
N GLU A 290 14.04 -1.50 2.92
CA GLU A 290 14.94 -0.34 2.99
C GLU A 290 14.26 0.96 3.45
N PHE A 291 12.91 0.96 3.57
CA PHE A 291 12.08 2.12 3.91
C PHE A 291 11.25 1.92 5.19
N THR A 292 11.61 0.93 5.99
CA THR A 292 10.89 0.61 7.25
C THR A 292 11.30 1.51 8.42
N GLU A 293 12.34 2.35 8.26
CA GLU A 293 12.92 3.17 9.34
C GLU A 293 13.27 2.35 10.60
N GLY A 294 13.67 1.09 10.38
CA GLY A 294 14.02 0.14 11.45
C GLY A 294 12.84 -0.36 12.28
N LYS A 295 11.61 -0.14 11.83
CA LYS A 295 10.40 -0.63 12.50
C LYS A 295 10.14 -2.09 12.15
N PRO A 296 9.51 -2.89 13.06
CA PRO A 296 8.86 -4.12 12.70
C PRO A 296 7.88 -3.90 11.56
N TRP A 297 8.01 -4.68 10.50
CA TRP A 297 7.28 -4.47 9.26
C TRP A 297 6.84 -5.78 8.63
N ALA A 298 5.66 -5.76 8.01
CA ALA A 298 5.15 -6.82 7.18
C ALA A 298 4.50 -6.26 5.92
N HIS A 299 4.85 -6.83 4.78
CA HIS A 299 4.23 -6.59 3.48
C HIS A 299 3.28 -7.73 3.13
N LEU A 300 2.07 -7.39 2.69
CA LEU A 300 1.10 -8.30 2.12
C LEU A 300 0.95 -8.00 0.62
N ASP A 301 1.54 -8.86 -0.22
CA ASP A 301 1.32 -8.82 -1.66
C ASP A 301 0.01 -9.52 -1.99
N ILE A 302 -1.02 -8.71 -2.22
CA ILE A 302 -2.40 -9.16 -2.46
C ILE A 302 -2.76 -9.22 -3.93
N ALA A 303 -1.80 -9.07 -4.85
CA ALA A 303 -2.11 -9.08 -6.29
C ALA A 303 -2.82 -10.37 -6.75
N GLY A 304 -2.53 -11.51 -6.11
CA GLY A 304 -3.21 -12.76 -6.42
C GLY A 304 -4.60 -12.93 -5.79
N THR A 305 -4.90 -12.23 -4.69
CA THR A 305 -6.14 -12.41 -3.91
C THR A 305 -7.13 -11.26 -4.06
N ALA A 306 -6.69 -10.10 -4.50
CA ALA A 306 -7.55 -8.93 -4.71
C ALA A 306 -8.35 -9.00 -6.01
N TRP A 307 -7.98 -9.87 -6.93
CA TRP A 307 -8.52 -9.94 -8.27
C TRP A 307 -8.65 -11.40 -8.71
N ASP A 308 -9.81 -11.75 -9.25
CA ASP A 308 -10.09 -13.07 -9.80
C ASP A 308 -10.15 -12.98 -11.34
N THR A 309 -9.42 -13.86 -12.02
CA THR A 309 -9.34 -13.90 -13.50
C THR A 309 -10.29 -14.94 -14.06
#